data_0e442636c01ba8b576e56933a0b95c95
#
_entry.id   0e442636c01ba8b576e56933a0b95c95
#
_cell.length_a   1.000
_cell.length_b   1.000
_cell.length_c   1.000
_cell.angle_alpha   90.00
_cell.angle_beta   90.00
_cell.angle_gamma   90.00
#
_symmetry.space_group_name_H-M   'P 1'
#
loop_
_entity.id
_entity.type
_entity.pdbx_description
1 polymer ?
#
loop_
_entity_poly.entity_id
_entity_poly.type
_entity_poly.pdbx_seq_one_letter_code
_entity_poly.pdbx_strand_id
1 'polypeptide(L)'
;MPNHHSCFKNPFEEKLQEVIWENALPYSNEYKDRFFQDDAVSEIANIFIEPNQLLERIKNGSQIHIGELGFGFGLNFIVTAKFWFENNKNLNSLNLEYLAIDEALPTKAQMLKIVENFPELQEICNIFLKSYDLSHNDVQRIYFPSLKIRLTLIQNDVESGLKNLLGLKNNQINAWYLDGFDPSKNKSMWSNSVFQYIEFLSSRNATFGTFTSAGFVNRGLKKFGFKVEKVKGFGKKRHKLIGRKSLEALNYSTGRDKKKKIGIIGSGIAACSAAYAAAQNGAEIEIFESADNIAAGASGNPVAAMYPRFSVNNSPYSFLNAQGYFFAEKIYAQLTNAFKKTGLLFSHSNDYQEQWIADMQNLNREDIFETIDKKKMKQLYGFESHGLLVKKGGYLFPQLICREMVNHPNIKISYNHFFEKWFKDKSKIHIQFLNQDKKYGFDDVIIANGPSLEQYLSGLKISKGQLVGLKGDQPIDLDLPINSAGYILPKVDEITWIGSTHER
;
A
#
# COMPACT_ATOMS: atom_id res chain seq x y z
N MET A 1 -17.97 0.11 -29.28
CA MET A 1 -17.29 0.47 -28.05
C MET A 1 -15.84 0.03 -28.19
N PRO A 2 -14.83 0.90 -28.09
CA PRO A 2 -13.44 0.48 -28.18
C PRO A 2 -13.08 -0.38 -26.95
N ASN A 3 -12.38 -1.49 -27.21
CA ASN A 3 -11.91 -2.41 -26.20
C ASN A 3 -10.93 -1.70 -25.23
N HIS A 4 -11.39 -1.34 -24.05
CA HIS A 4 -10.57 -0.82 -22.95
C HIS A 4 -9.81 -1.92 -22.18
N HIS A 5 -9.55 -3.07 -22.80
CA HIS A 5 -8.94 -4.23 -22.13
C HIS A 5 -7.41 -4.18 -21.96
N SER A 6 -6.74 -3.09 -22.36
CA SER A 6 -5.27 -3.04 -22.35
C SER A 6 -4.62 -2.31 -21.17
N CYS A 7 -5.38 -1.83 -20.18
CA CYS A 7 -4.82 -1.01 -19.09
C CYS A 7 -4.48 -1.76 -17.78
N PHE A 8 -4.91 -3.01 -17.61
CA PHE A 8 -4.61 -3.76 -16.41
C PHE A 8 -3.63 -4.87 -16.75
N LYS A 9 -2.38 -4.72 -16.30
CA LYS A 9 -1.40 -5.82 -16.34
C LYS A 9 -1.92 -6.97 -15.51
N ASN A 10 -1.57 -8.19 -15.91
CA ASN A 10 -1.82 -9.38 -15.11
C ASN A 10 -1.22 -9.13 -13.70
N PRO A 11 -2.00 -9.20 -12.60
CA PRO A 11 -1.49 -8.95 -11.26
C PRO A 11 -0.40 -9.95 -10.82
N PHE A 12 -0.09 -10.92 -11.66
CA PHE A 12 0.93 -11.94 -11.44
C PHE A 12 2.13 -11.80 -12.38
N GLU A 13 2.16 -10.81 -13.25
CA GLU A 13 3.27 -10.57 -14.15
C GLU A 13 4.33 -9.73 -13.44
N GLU A 14 5.35 -10.38 -12.90
CA GLU A 14 6.47 -9.74 -12.23
C GLU A 14 7.58 -9.44 -13.25
N LYS A 15 7.94 -8.19 -13.39
CA LYS A 15 9.19 -7.81 -14.05
C LYS A 15 10.24 -7.61 -12.99
N LEU A 16 11.17 -8.56 -12.91
CA LEU A 16 12.27 -8.52 -11.97
C LEU A 16 13.48 -7.78 -12.57
N GLN A 17 14.30 -7.20 -11.71
CA GLN A 17 15.57 -6.59 -12.13
C GLN A 17 16.51 -7.65 -12.72
N GLU A 18 16.81 -7.51 -14.01
CA GLU A 18 17.86 -8.28 -14.67
C GLU A 18 19.21 -7.63 -14.45
N VAL A 19 20.14 -8.36 -13.85
CA VAL A 19 21.42 -7.81 -13.44
C VAL A 19 22.57 -8.77 -13.70
N ILE A 20 23.67 -8.24 -14.21
CA ILE A 20 24.99 -8.88 -14.25
C ILE A 20 25.80 -8.32 -13.08
N TRP A 21 26.53 -9.19 -12.40
CA TRP A 21 27.38 -8.80 -11.28
C TRP A 21 28.81 -8.63 -11.73
N GLU A 22 29.32 -7.39 -11.68
CA GLU A 22 30.71 -7.06 -12.00
C GLU A 22 31.43 -6.57 -10.74
N ASN A 23 32.40 -7.32 -10.23
CA ASN A 23 33.14 -6.99 -8.99
C ASN A 23 32.20 -6.70 -7.80
N ALA A 24 31.19 -7.55 -7.58
CA ALA A 24 30.14 -7.44 -6.57
C ALA A 24 29.18 -6.23 -6.75
N LEU A 25 29.31 -5.46 -7.81
CA LEU A 25 28.39 -4.37 -8.14
C LEU A 25 27.40 -4.78 -9.24
N PRO A 26 26.13 -4.32 -9.16
CA PRO A 26 25.12 -4.62 -10.16
C PRO A 26 25.28 -3.75 -11.40
N TYR A 27 25.17 -4.37 -12.56
CA TYR A 27 25.28 -3.77 -13.88
C TYR A 27 24.05 -4.16 -14.71
N SER A 28 23.39 -3.18 -15.34
CA SER A 28 22.29 -3.44 -16.27
C SER A 28 22.81 -3.76 -17.66
N ASN A 29 22.49 -4.97 -18.14
CA ASN A 29 22.82 -5.35 -19.50
C ASN A 29 21.95 -4.63 -20.53
N GLU A 30 20.74 -4.27 -20.21
CA GLU A 30 19.81 -3.53 -21.07
C GLU A 30 20.33 -2.11 -21.32
N TYR A 31 20.64 -1.39 -20.25
CA TYR A 31 21.04 0.02 -20.34
C TYR A 31 22.56 0.22 -20.43
N LYS A 32 23.36 -0.86 -20.39
CA LYS A 32 24.83 -0.80 -20.41
C LYS A 32 25.39 0.18 -19.38
N ASP A 33 24.86 0.14 -18.16
CA ASP A 33 25.16 1.10 -17.09
C ASP A 33 25.18 0.45 -15.72
N ARG A 34 25.87 1.06 -14.75
CA ARG A 34 25.89 0.64 -13.36
C ARG A 34 24.75 1.28 -12.59
N PHE A 35 24.19 0.54 -11.63
CA PHE A 35 23.15 1.07 -10.76
C PHE A 35 23.70 2.09 -9.75
N PHE A 36 24.93 1.91 -9.26
CA PHE A 36 25.59 2.82 -8.30
C PHE A 36 27.12 2.64 -8.33
N GLN A 37 27.85 3.56 -7.66
CA GLN A 37 29.30 3.54 -7.50
C GLN A 37 29.70 2.90 -6.17
N ASP A 38 31.01 2.67 -5.96
CA ASP A 38 31.56 2.04 -4.75
C ASP A 38 31.21 2.82 -3.46
N ASP A 39 31.21 4.16 -3.49
CA ASP A 39 30.83 5.04 -2.37
C ASP A 39 29.38 5.52 -2.51
N ALA A 40 28.43 4.57 -2.68
CA ALA A 40 27.04 4.89 -2.95
C ALA A 40 26.35 5.65 -1.81
N VAL A 41 26.70 5.40 -0.55
CA VAL A 41 26.09 6.09 0.61
C VAL A 41 26.38 7.59 0.57
N SER A 42 27.65 7.97 0.37
CA SER A 42 28.07 9.37 0.22
C SER A 42 27.53 9.99 -1.08
N GLU A 43 27.48 9.22 -2.16
CA GLU A 43 26.89 9.66 -3.43
C GLU A 43 25.41 10.02 -3.25
N ILE A 44 24.61 9.16 -2.61
CA ILE A 44 23.19 9.38 -2.35
C ILE A 44 22.96 10.59 -1.45
N ALA A 45 23.75 10.72 -0.39
CA ALA A 45 23.67 11.88 0.49
C ALA A 45 23.91 13.18 -0.28
N ASN A 46 24.97 13.23 -1.09
CA ASN A 46 25.32 14.39 -1.87
C ASN A 46 24.33 14.70 -3.00
N ILE A 47 23.86 13.69 -3.73
CA ILE A 47 23.00 13.90 -4.91
C ILE A 47 21.55 14.15 -4.53
N PHE A 48 21.04 13.51 -3.46
CA PHE A 48 19.61 13.50 -3.17
C PHE A 48 19.25 14.11 -1.82
N ILE A 49 19.94 13.76 -0.72
CA ILE A 49 19.57 14.18 0.63
C ILE A 49 19.85 15.68 0.84
N GLU A 50 21.09 16.11 0.56
CA GLU A 50 21.51 17.50 0.76
C GLU A 50 20.76 18.50 -0.14
N PRO A 51 20.62 18.27 -1.47
CA PRO A 51 19.89 19.19 -2.34
C PRO A 51 18.42 19.34 -2.00
N ASN A 52 17.83 18.28 -1.43
CA ASN A 52 16.45 18.29 -0.96
C ASN A 52 16.31 18.84 0.47
N GLN A 53 17.40 19.28 1.11
CA GLN A 53 17.40 19.92 2.42
C GLN A 53 16.69 19.08 3.50
N LEU A 54 16.87 17.74 3.46
CA LEU A 54 16.09 16.86 4.34
C LEU A 54 16.36 17.13 5.83
N LEU A 55 17.60 17.46 6.23
CA LEU A 55 17.94 17.77 7.61
C LEU A 55 17.18 19.01 8.12
N GLU A 56 17.14 20.08 7.33
CA GLU A 56 16.43 21.31 7.69
C GLU A 56 14.93 21.07 7.75
N ARG A 57 14.38 20.28 6.83
CA ARG A 57 12.96 19.91 6.84
C ARG A 57 12.60 19.12 8.10
N ILE A 58 13.44 18.17 8.51
CA ILE A 58 13.26 17.41 9.75
C ILE A 58 13.29 18.36 10.96
N LYS A 59 14.34 19.20 11.08
CA LYS A 59 14.49 20.15 12.20
C LYS A 59 13.34 21.14 12.33
N ASN A 60 12.77 21.55 11.18
CA ASN A 60 11.65 22.49 11.14
C ASN A 60 10.28 21.81 11.35
N GLY A 61 10.23 20.50 11.58
CA GLY A 61 9.00 19.75 11.77
C GLY A 61 8.12 19.71 10.49
N SER A 62 8.74 19.82 9.32
CA SER A 62 8.03 19.79 8.05
C SER A 62 7.71 18.36 7.63
N GLN A 63 6.52 18.13 7.11
CA GLN A 63 6.17 16.86 6.49
C GLN A 63 7.03 16.64 5.24
N ILE A 64 7.58 15.44 5.07
CA ILE A 64 8.47 15.11 3.96
C ILE A 64 7.80 14.06 3.09
N HIS A 65 7.61 14.41 1.82
CA HIS A 65 7.07 13.54 0.77
C HIS A 65 8.12 13.43 -0.34
N ILE A 66 8.81 12.30 -0.41
CA ILE A 66 9.81 12.03 -1.43
C ILE A 66 9.14 11.33 -2.62
N GLY A 67 9.46 11.78 -3.83
CA GLY A 67 9.19 11.07 -5.08
C GLY A 67 10.49 10.65 -5.74
N GLU A 68 10.67 9.37 -5.96
CA GLU A 68 11.84 8.79 -6.62
C GLU A 68 11.46 8.20 -7.98
N LEU A 69 12.27 8.48 -8.99
CA LEU A 69 12.20 7.83 -10.29
C LEU A 69 13.40 6.89 -10.41
N GLY A 70 13.13 5.60 -10.64
CA GLY A 70 14.17 4.57 -10.64
C GLY A 70 14.49 4.06 -9.22
N PHE A 71 13.73 3.11 -8.70
CA PHE A 71 13.98 2.50 -7.40
C PHE A 71 15.23 1.62 -7.38
N GLY A 72 15.54 0.99 -8.53
CA GLY A 72 16.67 0.10 -8.67
C GLY A 72 16.67 -1.02 -7.62
N PHE A 73 17.70 -1.04 -6.79
CA PHE A 73 17.81 -1.98 -5.67
C PHE A 73 17.35 -1.39 -4.33
N GLY A 74 16.70 -0.25 -4.34
CA GLY A 74 16.19 0.42 -3.15
C GLY A 74 17.26 1.07 -2.27
N LEU A 75 18.47 1.27 -2.78
CA LEU A 75 19.57 1.79 -1.99
C LEU A 75 19.33 3.24 -1.57
N ASN A 76 18.77 4.09 -2.46
CA ASN A 76 18.36 5.45 -2.12
C ASN A 76 17.36 5.48 -0.97
N PHE A 77 16.37 4.57 -1.01
CA PHE A 77 15.38 4.43 0.06
C PHE A 77 16.04 4.01 1.38
N ILE A 78 16.90 2.97 1.37
CA ILE A 78 17.52 2.43 2.59
C ILE A 78 18.43 3.49 3.25
N VAL A 79 19.25 4.19 2.45
CA VAL A 79 20.11 5.29 2.95
C VAL A 79 19.27 6.44 3.51
N THR A 80 18.20 6.82 2.80
CA THR A 80 17.29 7.87 3.28
C THR A 80 16.56 7.45 4.55
N ALA A 81 16.13 6.19 4.65
CA ALA A 81 15.47 5.66 5.83
C ALA A 81 16.40 5.66 7.07
N LYS A 82 17.68 5.30 6.87
CA LYS A 82 18.70 5.40 7.92
C LYS A 82 18.89 6.85 8.36
N PHE A 83 19.10 7.76 7.40
CA PHE A 83 19.26 9.18 7.67
C PHE A 83 18.05 9.77 8.42
N TRP A 84 16.84 9.42 7.98
CA TRP A 84 15.59 9.80 8.65
C TRP A 84 15.52 9.29 10.08
N PHE A 85 15.78 8.00 10.30
CA PHE A 85 15.71 7.37 11.62
C PHE A 85 16.68 8.02 12.61
N GLU A 86 17.90 8.30 12.18
CA GLU A 86 18.94 8.92 13.02
C GLU A 86 18.60 10.36 13.41
N ASN A 87 17.96 11.12 12.52
CA ASN A 87 17.69 12.54 12.71
C ASN A 87 16.29 12.87 13.23
N ASN A 88 15.35 11.91 13.26
CA ASN A 88 13.95 12.10 13.68
C ASN A 88 13.65 11.61 15.11
N LYS A 89 14.64 11.23 15.89
CA LYS A 89 14.47 10.58 17.23
C LYS A 89 13.61 11.36 18.23
N ASN A 90 13.58 12.69 18.13
CA ASN A 90 12.89 13.57 19.09
C ASN A 90 11.57 14.15 18.56
N LEU A 91 11.15 13.81 17.36
CA LEU A 91 9.99 14.40 16.69
C LEU A 91 8.85 13.37 16.55
N ASN A 92 8.15 13.12 17.66
CA ASN A 92 7.14 12.07 17.78
C ASN A 92 5.95 12.15 16.79
N SER A 93 5.83 13.21 16.01
CA SER A 93 4.65 13.48 15.16
C SER A 93 4.88 13.41 13.64
N LEU A 94 6.12 13.28 13.18
CA LEU A 94 6.44 13.29 11.75
C LEU A 94 6.50 11.89 11.15
N ASN A 95 5.92 11.73 9.97
CA ASN A 95 6.10 10.56 9.12
C ASN A 95 6.80 10.96 7.82
N LEU A 96 7.66 10.08 7.32
CA LEU A 96 8.24 10.18 5.99
C LEU A 96 7.34 9.43 5.01
N GLU A 97 6.82 10.11 4.01
CA GLU A 97 6.18 9.51 2.84
C GLU A 97 7.21 9.33 1.73
N TYR A 98 7.44 8.11 1.31
CA TYR A 98 8.36 7.78 0.22
C TYR A 98 7.61 7.06 -0.90
N LEU A 99 7.62 7.62 -2.08
CA LEU A 99 7.04 7.05 -3.28
C LEU A 99 8.14 6.79 -4.28
N ALA A 100 8.24 5.57 -4.80
CA ALA A 100 9.19 5.24 -5.85
C ALA A 100 8.50 4.53 -7.01
N ILE A 101 8.96 4.81 -8.23
CA ILE A 101 8.47 4.21 -9.47
C ILE A 101 9.64 3.54 -10.18
N ASP A 102 9.46 2.25 -10.50
CA ASP A 102 10.42 1.50 -11.32
C ASP A 102 9.68 0.43 -12.13
N GLU A 103 10.15 0.16 -13.32
CA GLU A 103 9.58 -0.85 -14.20
C GLU A 103 9.86 -2.27 -13.71
N ALA A 104 11.00 -2.47 -13.06
CA ALA A 104 11.44 -3.76 -12.53
C ALA A 104 11.91 -3.62 -11.08
N LEU A 105 11.48 -4.51 -10.21
CA LEU A 105 11.83 -4.49 -8.79
C LEU A 105 12.85 -5.60 -8.45
N PRO A 106 13.74 -5.38 -7.48
CA PRO A 106 14.74 -6.35 -7.08
C PRO A 106 14.17 -7.46 -6.22
N THR A 107 14.75 -8.64 -6.26
CA THR A 107 14.46 -9.71 -5.29
C THR A 107 15.09 -9.38 -3.93
N LYS A 108 14.56 -9.99 -2.85
CA LYS A 108 15.18 -9.91 -1.51
C LYS A 108 16.64 -10.34 -1.52
N ALA A 109 16.96 -11.42 -2.24
CA ALA A 109 18.31 -11.94 -2.35
C ALA A 109 19.27 -10.93 -3.02
N GLN A 110 18.81 -10.26 -4.07
CA GLN A 110 19.59 -9.20 -4.73
C GLN A 110 19.86 -8.03 -3.80
N MET A 111 18.84 -7.58 -3.04
CA MET A 111 19.00 -6.48 -2.08
C MET A 111 19.96 -6.83 -0.94
N LEU A 112 19.86 -8.05 -0.38
CA LEU A 112 20.78 -8.52 0.65
C LEU A 112 22.22 -8.53 0.14
N LYS A 113 22.44 -9.06 -1.06
CA LYS A 113 23.78 -9.10 -1.68
C LYS A 113 24.39 -7.70 -1.86
N ILE A 114 23.57 -6.70 -2.12
CA ILE A 114 24.05 -5.32 -2.24
C ILE A 114 24.42 -4.75 -0.87
N VAL A 115 23.56 -4.96 0.13
CA VAL A 115 23.78 -4.41 1.47
C VAL A 115 24.98 -5.07 2.18
N GLU A 116 25.43 -6.25 1.75
CA GLU A 116 26.70 -6.84 2.20
C GLU A 116 27.90 -5.89 1.99
N ASN A 117 27.85 -5.04 0.97
CA ASN A 117 28.88 -4.04 0.72
C ASN A 117 28.74 -2.79 1.63
N PHE A 118 27.62 -2.64 2.37
CA PHE A 118 27.30 -1.50 3.20
C PHE A 118 26.80 -1.96 4.58
N PRO A 119 27.68 -2.45 5.47
CA PRO A 119 27.30 -3.03 6.77
C PRO A 119 26.46 -2.09 7.64
N GLU A 120 26.69 -0.77 7.52
CA GLU A 120 25.94 0.26 8.25
C GLU A 120 24.47 0.39 7.85
N LEU A 121 24.07 -0.22 6.73
CA LEU A 121 22.68 -0.25 6.24
C LEU A 121 21.92 -1.52 6.61
N GLN A 122 22.60 -2.53 7.18
CA GLN A 122 22.07 -3.88 7.41
C GLN A 122 20.81 -3.87 8.29
N GLU A 123 20.80 -3.08 9.34
CA GLU A 123 19.65 -3.00 10.28
C GLU A 123 18.39 -2.50 9.54
N ILE A 124 18.51 -1.38 8.83
CA ILE A 124 17.39 -0.77 8.10
C ILE A 124 16.93 -1.69 6.96
N CYS A 125 17.87 -2.31 6.26
CA CYS A 125 17.56 -3.27 5.21
C CYS A 125 16.77 -4.47 5.75
N ASN A 126 17.15 -5.02 6.90
CA ASN A 126 16.44 -6.12 7.54
C ASN A 126 15.01 -5.73 7.94
N ILE A 127 14.80 -4.50 8.46
CA ILE A 127 13.45 -3.99 8.75
C ILE A 127 12.63 -3.91 7.46
N PHE A 128 13.22 -3.38 6.38
CA PHE A 128 12.57 -3.27 5.07
C PHE A 128 12.17 -4.64 4.51
N LEU A 129 13.11 -5.58 4.47
CA LEU A 129 12.91 -6.90 3.84
C LEU A 129 11.87 -7.78 4.56
N LYS A 130 11.60 -7.54 5.84
CA LYS A 130 10.51 -8.25 6.56
C LYS A 130 9.13 -7.96 5.95
N SER A 131 8.93 -6.75 5.43
CA SER A 131 7.65 -6.30 4.89
C SER A 131 7.64 -6.18 3.36
N TYR A 132 8.80 -6.24 2.73
CA TYR A 132 8.93 -6.21 1.28
C TYR A 132 8.53 -7.56 0.69
N ASP A 133 7.62 -7.55 -0.26
CA ASP A 133 7.19 -8.76 -0.97
C ASP A 133 6.85 -8.40 -2.41
N LEU A 134 7.57 -9.03 -3.35
CA LEU A 134 7.39 -8.80 -4.78
C LEU A 134 6.08 -9.39 -5.34
N SER A 135 5.47 -10.27 -4.59
CA SER A 135 4.63 -11.29 -5.17
C SER A 135 3.33 -10.82 -5.81
N HIS A 136 2.97 -9.50 -5.86
CA HIS A 136 1.52 -9.34 -6.07
C HIS A 136 1.01 -8.12 -6.78
N ASN A 137 1.81 -7.05 -7.02
CA ASN A 137 1.09 -5.83 -7.40
C ASN A 137 1.97 -4.78 -8.06
N ASP A 138 1.42 -4.11 -9.07
CA ASP A 138 1.97 -2.87 -9.63
C ASP A 138 2.13 -1.76 -8.58
N VAL A 139 1.43 -1.84 -7.44
CA VAL A 139 1.54 -0.87 -6.34
C VAL A 139 1.63 -1.59 -5.01
N GLN A 140 2.73 -1.42 -4.31
CA GLN A 140 2.91 -1.90 -2.93
C GLN A 140 2.93 -0.72 -1.97
N ARG A 141 2.12 -0.80 -0.91
CA ARG A 141 2.17 0.16 0.20
C ARG A 141 2.65 -0.56 1.44
N ILE A 142 3.74 -0.08 2.01
CA ILE A 142 4.39 -0.66 3.18
C ILE A 142 4.52 0.42 4.24
N TYR A 143 4.10 0.13 5.45
CA TYR A 143 4.30 0.98 6.60
C TYR A 143 5.33 0.36 7.54
N PHE A 144 6.31 1.16 7.97
CA PHE A 144 7.33 0.80 8.94
C PHE A 144 7.10 1.60 10.22
N PRO A 145 6.33 1.08 11.21
CA PRO A 145 5.97 1.81 12.42
C PRO A 145 7.19 2.26 13.22
N SER A 146 8.20 1.38 13.37
CA SER A 146 9.44 1.67 14.10
C SER A 146 10.26 2.81 13.49
N LEU A 147 10.17 2.99 12.17
CA LEU A 147 10.86 4.04 11.44
C LEU A 147 9.97 5.27 11.18
N LYS A 148 8.66 5.15 11.35
CA LYS A 148 7.65 6.15 10.92
C LYS A 148 7.77 6.50 9.44
N ILE A 149 7.97 5.49 8.61
CA ILE A 149 8.08 5.62 7.15
C ILE A 149 6.91 4.88 6.49
N ARG A 150 6.31 5.51 5.50
CA ARG A 150 5.40 4.89 4.54
C ARG A 150 6.04 4.87 3.17
N LEU A 151 6.23 3.68 2.63
CA LEU A 151 6.76 3.44 1.30
C LEU A 151 5.62 3.05 0.37
N THR A 152 5.53 3.71 -0.77
CA THR A 152 4.70 3.32 -1.90
C THR A 152 5.62 3.00 -3.06
N LEU A 153 5.68 1.73 -3.45
CA LEU A 153 6.40 1.27 -4.64
C LEU A 153 5.39 1.09 -5.77
N ILE A 154 5.66 1.69 -6.92
CA ILE A 154 4.86 1.55 -8.14
C ILE A 154 5.71 0.83 -9.17
N GLN A 155 5.33 -0.41 -9.51
CA GLN A 155 5.98 -1.17 -10.56
C GLN A 155 5.35 -0.83 -11.91
N ASN A 156 5.93 0.16 -12.58
CA ASN A 156 5.49 0.62 -13.90
C ASN A 156 6.62 1.39 -14.58
N ASP A 157 6.47 1.62 -15.88
CA ASP A 157 7.29 2.65 -16.51
C ASP A 157 7.01 4.02 -15.88
N VAL A 158 8.01 4.88 -15.85
CA VAL A 158 7.95 6.14 -15.11
C VAL A 158 6.82 7.05 -15.60
N GLU A 159 6.61 7.15 -16.91
CA GLU A 159 5.60 8.03 -17.48
C GLU A 159 4.18 7.57 -17.10
N SER A 160 3.88 6.30 -17.26
CA SER A 160 2.59 5.70 -16.86
C SER A 160 2.38 5.75 -15.35
N GLY A 161 3.41 5.44 -14.56
CA GLY A 161 3.36 5.51 -13.10
C GLY A 161 3.03 6.89 -12.59
N LEU A 162 3.70 7.94 -13.10
CA LEU A 162 3.40 9.33 -12.75
C LEU A 162 2.00 9.75 -13.21
N LYS A 163 1.60 9.37 -14.43
CA LYS A 163 0.27 9.67 -14.97
C LYS A 163 -0.84 9.11 -14.06
N ASN A 164 -0.68 7.89 -13.56
CA ASN A 164 -1.65 7.25 -12.67
C ASN A 164 -1.78 7.96 -11.30
N LEU A 165 -0.81 8.76 -10.91
CA LEU A 165 -0.85 9.55 -9.68
C LEU A 165 -1.60 10.88 -9.82
N LEU A 166 -1.85 11.33 -11.05
CA LEU A 166 -2.56 12.57 -11.28
C LEU A 166 -3.99 12.51 -10.69
N GLY A 167 -4.40 13.56 -10.01
CA GLY A 167 -5.67 13.58 -9.27
C GLY A 167 -5.60 12.98 -7.86
N LEU A 168 -4.61 12.09 -7.57
CA LEU A 168 -4.47 11.46 -6.26
C LEU A 168 -3.43 12.17 -5.37
N LYS A 169 -2.35 12.66 -5.97
CA LYS A 169 -1.17 13.21 -5.26
C LYS A 169 -0.78 14.62 -5.72
N ASN A 170 -1.69 15.35 -6.35
CA ASN A 170 -1.39 16.68 -6.88
C ASN A 170 -0.79 17.59 -5.83
N ASN A 171 0.31 18.28 -6.20
CA ASN A 171 0.99 19.28 -5.38
C ASN A 171 1.45 18.78 -3.98
N GLN A 172 1.77 17.50 -3.83
CA GLN A 172 2.15 16.95 -2.53
C GLN A 172 3.65 16.65 -2.40
N ILE A 173 4.32 16.21 -3.47
CA ILE A 173 5.73 15.80 -3.41
C ILE A 173 6.60 17.04 -3.24
N ASN A 174 7.41 17.06 -2.19
CA ASN A 174 8.24 18.22 -1.86
C ASN A 174 9.75 17.94 -1.97
N ALA A 175 10.17 16.72 -2.22
CA ALA A 175 11.53 16.32 -2.50
C ALA A 175 11.58 15.30 -3.63
N TRP A 176 12.27 15.58 -4.71
CA TRP A 176 12.42 14.66 -5.82
C TRP A 176 13.81 14.06 -5.91
N TYR A 177 13.89 12.77 -6.04
CA TYR A 177 15.07 12.00 -6.41
C TYR A 177 14.90 11.61 -7.88
N LEU A 178 15.50 12.39 -8.78
CA LEU A 178 15.44 12.11 -10.20
C LEU A 178 16.64 11.23 -10.57
N ASP A 179 16.47 9.95 -10.28
CA ASP A 179 17.44 8.90 -10.52
C ASP A 179 17.07 8.06 -11.75
N GLY A 180 17.90 7.08 -12.07
CA GLY A 180 17.76 6.20 -13.22
C GLY A 180 19.02 6.12 -14.04
N PHE A 181 18.97 5.43 -15.18
CA PHE A 181 20.10 5.28 -16.08
C PHE A 181 20.40 6.56 -16.85
N ASP A 182 21.61 6.62 -17.41
CA ASP A 182 22.07 7.76 -18.22
C ASP A 182 20.99 8.22 -19.21
N PRO A 183 20.64 9.52 -19.22
CA PRO A 183 19.58 10.05 -20.09
C PRO A 183 19.78 9.78 -21.59
N SER A 184 20.99 9.51 -22.03
CA SER A 184 21.25 9.12 -23.42
C SER A 184 20.84 7.67 -23.71
N LYS A 185 20.81 6.81 -22.67
CA LYS A 185 20.50 5.38 -22.75
C LYS A 185 19.04 5.10 -22.45
N ASN A 186 18.42 5.83 -21.51
CA ASN A 186 17.01 5.70 -21.15
C ASN A 186 16.27 7.03 -21.35
N LYS A 187 15.91 7.33 -22.59
CA LYS A 187 15.27 8.61 -22.95
C LYS A 187 13.84 8.75 -22.43
N SER A 188 13.11 7.65 -22.26
CA SER A 188 11.69 7.64 -21.83
C SER A 188 11.53 8.25 -20.44
N MET A 189 12.41 7.95 -19.50
CA MET A 189 12.39 8.52 -18.14
C MET A 189 12.62 10.05 -18.11
N TRP A 190 13.17 10.64 -19.16
CA TRP A 190 13.55 12.05 -19.24
C TRP A 190 12.75 12.80 -20.30
N SER A 191 11.52 12.35 -20.57
CA SER A 191 10.62 12.97 -21.53
C SER A 191 10.00 14.28 -21.01
N ASN A 192 9.47 15.09 -21.93
CA ASN A 192 8.73 16.29 -21.55
C ASN A 192 7.46 15.95 -20.74
N SER A 193 6.80 14.84 -21.03
CA SER A 193 5.63 14.38 -20.26
C SER A 193 6.01 14.08 -18.82
N VAL A 194 7.14 13.40 -18.59
CA VAL A 194 7.67 13.12 -17.26
C VAL A 194 7.93 14.41 -16.49
N PHE A 195 8.61 15.40 -17.09
CA PHE A 195 8.86 16.69 -16.43
C PHE A 195 7.57 17.45 -16.12
N GLN A 196 6.57 17.37 -16.98
CA GLN A 196 5.25 17.95 -16.75
C GLN A 196 4.53 17.29 -15.57
N TYR A 197 4.56 15.97 -15.49
CA TYR A 197 3.97 15.25 -14.36
C TYR A 197 4.70 15.51 -13.04
N ILE A 198 6.02 15.57 -13.05
CA ILE A 198 6.82 16.00 -11.89
C ILE A 198 6.37 17.39 -11.42
N GLU A 199 6.23 18.34 -12.34
CA GLU A 199 5.75 19.70 -12.00
C GLU A 199 4.36 19.66 -11.33
N PHE A 200 3.43 18.95 -11.93
CA PHE A 200 2.05 18.87 -11.45
C PHE A 200 1.92 18.19 -10.07
N LEU A 201 2.74 17.18 -9.82
CA LEU A 201 2.77 16.45 -8.56
C LEU A 201 3.58 17.18 -7.47
N SER A 202 4.41 18.15 -7.85
CA SER A 202 5.30 18.90 -6.96
C SER A 202 4.55 19.91 -6.10
N SER A 203 4.83 19.92 -4.80
CA SER A 203 4.41 21.01 -3.92
C SER A 203 5.07 22.33 -4.31
N ARG A 204 4.56 23.43 -3.79
CA ARG A 204 5.04 24.79 -4.09
C ARG A 204 6.53 25.00 -3.83
N ASN A 205 7.07 24.34 -2.81
CA ASN A 205 8.48 24.46 -2.41
C ASN A 205 9.28 23.18 -2.70
N ALA A 206 8.84 22.40 -3.71
CA ALA A 206 9.53 21.17 -4.07
C ALA A 206 10.95 21.45 -4.55
N THR A 207 11.87 20.63 -4.09
CA THR A 207 13.26 20.60 -4.50
C THR A 207 13.55 19.31 -5.27
N PHE A 208 14.63 19.26 -6.00
CA PHE A 208 15.10 18.03 -6.62
C PHE A 208 16.62 17.93 -6.63
N GLY A 209 17.10 16.70 -6.67
CA GLY A 209 18.47 16.35 -7.01
C GLY A 209 18.51 15.30 -8.13
N THR A 210 19.53 15.35 -8.97
CA THR A 210 19.81 14.32 -9.98
C THR A 210 21.30 14.24 -10.28
N PHE A 211 21.77 13.04 -10.55
CA PHE A 211 23.17 12.77 -10.88
C PHE A 211 23.60 13.35 -12.24
N THR A 212 22.64 13.58 -13.14
CA THR A 212 22.94 14.03 -14.51
C THR A 212 23.05 15.54 -14.61
N SER A 213 23.87 16.00 -15.58
CA SER A 213 23.93 17.41 -16.00
C SER A 213 23.59 17.59 -17.48
N ALA A 214 22.89 16.62 -18.08
CA ALA A 214 22.50 16.64 -19.48
C ALA A 214 21.72 17.92 -19.84
N GLY A 215 22.10 18.56 -20.93
CA GLY A 215 21.54 19.86 -21.33
C GLY A 215 20.04 19.82 -21.61
N PHE A 216 19.52 18.73 -22.15
CA PHE A 216 18.06 18.59 -22.41
C PHE A 216 17.27 18.37 -21.13
N VAL A 217 17.81 17.68 -20.12
CA VAL A 217 17.20 17.54 -18.79
C VAL A 217 17.11 18.91 -18.11
N ASN A 218 18.20 19.70 -18.13
CA ASN A 218 18.21 21.07 -17.63
C ASN A 218 17.13 21.93 -18.30
N ARG A 219 17.08 21.91 -19.64
CA ARG A 219 16.05 22.68 -20.38
C ARG A 219 14.65 22.19 -20.12
N GLY A 220 14.45 20.87 -20.02
CA GLY A 220 13.15 20.26 -19.72
C GLY A 220 12.61 20.70 -18.36
N LEU A 221 13.39 20.57 -17.30
CA LEU A 221 12.99 21.00 -15.95
C LEU A 221 12.71 22.52 -15.89
N LYS A 222 13.55 23.34 -16.54
CA LYS A 222 13.30 24.80 -16.64
C LYS A 222 12.00 25.12 -17.37
N LYS A 223 11.71 24.43 -18.47
CA LYS A 223 10.48 24.60 -19.25
C LYS A 223 9.24 24.37 -18.39
N PHE A 224 9.31 23.42 -17.45
CA PHE A 224 8.19 23.08 -16.55
C PHE A 224 8.30 23.72 -15.15
N GLY A 225 8.92 24.92 -15.08
CA GLY A 225 8.81 25.80 -13.93
C GLY A 225 9.78 25.54 -12.77
N PHE A 226 10.87 24.79 -13.01
CA PHE A 226 11.92 24.64 -12.01
C PHE A 226 13.07 25.66 -12.25
N LYS A 227 13.55 26.26 -11.16
CA LYS A 227 14.84 26.96 -11.14
C LYS A 227 15.93 25.89 -10.99
N VAL A 228 16.74 25.72 -12.03
CA VAL A 228 17.74 24.63 -12.13
C VAL A 228 19.15 25.22 -12.04
N GLU A 229 19.96 24.67 -11.16
CA GLU A 229 21.35 25.02 -10.97
C GLU A 229 22.25 23.83 -11.34
N LYS A 230 23.35 24.15 -12.04
CA LYS A 230 24.40 23.19 -12.35
C LYS A 230 25.50 23.36 -11.32
N VAL A 231 25.69 22.35 -10.48
CA VAL A 231 26.67 22.36 -9.40
C VAL A 231 27.73 21.28 -9.59
N LYS A 232 28.77 21.28 -8.74
CA LYS A 232 29.83 20.25 -8.75
C LYS A 232 29.19 18.87 -8.51
N GLY A 233 29.54 17.89 -9.34
CA GLY A 233 29.11 16.51 -9.20
C GLY A 233 29.85 15.76 -8.10
N PHE A 234 29.50 14.49 -7.90
CA PHE A 234 30.14 13.59 -6.96
C PHE A 234 31.16 12.68 -7.67
N GLY A 235 32.24 12.35 -6.98
CA GLY A 235 33.28 11.46 -7.51
C GLY A 235 33.88 11.93 -8.83
N LYS A 236 33.80 11.09 -9.85
CA LYS A 236 34.33 11.39 -11.20
C LYS A 236 33.42 12.26 -12.06
N LYS A 237 32.15 12.47 -11.63
CA LYS A 237 31.17 13.30 -12.37
C LYS A 237 31.46 14.78 -12.13
N ARG A 238 31.73 15.53 -13.21
CA ARG A 238 32.07 16.96 -13.12
C ARG A 238 30.93 17.81 -12.57
N HIS A 239 29.69 17.50 -12.94
CA HIS A 239 28.51 18.29 -12.61
C HIS A 239 27.31 17.42 -12.40
N LYS A 240 26.40 17.92 -11.57
CA LYS A 240 25.03 17.44 -11.37
C LYS A 240 24.04 18.59 -11.45
N LEU A 241 22.74 18.30 -11.54
CA LEU A 241 21.70 19.33 -11.45
C LEU A 241 20.97 19.21 -10.12
N ILE A 242 20.70 20.37 -9.53
CA ILE A 242 19.82 20.55 -8.39
C ILE A 242 18.83 21.66 -8.70
N GLY A 243 17.75 21.77 -7.96
CA GLY A 243 16.87 22.92 -8.15
C GLY A 243 15.63 22.87 -7.30
N ARG A 244 14.78 23.86 -7.53
CA ARG A 244 13.50 24.03 -6.82
C ARG A 244 12.40 24.51 -7.76
N LYS A 245 11.15 24.19 -7.45
CA LYS A 245 9.99 24.71 -8.16
C LYS A 245 9.91 26.22 -8.00
N SER A 246 9.67 26.95 -9.10
CA SER A 246 9.56 28.40 -9.08
C SER A 246 8.26 28.84 -8.42
N LEU A 247 8.31 29.88 -7.57
CA LEU A 247 7.18 30.37 -6.82
C LEU A 247 6.17 31.21 -7.66
N GLU A 248 6.47 31.47 -8.91
CA GLU A 248 5.67 32.38 -9.77
C GLU A 248 4.38 31.77 -10.33
N ALA A 249 4.15 30.46 -10.14
CA ALA A 249 2.95 29.78 -10.63
C ALA A 249 1.94 29.54 -9.49
N LEU A 250 0.86 30.34 -9.50
CA LEU A 250 -0.40 30.16 -8.80
C LEU A 250 -0.44 30.37 -7.26
N ASN A 251 -1.30 31.32 -6.89
CA ASN A 251 -1.73 31.62 -5.51
C ASN A 251 -2.52 30.46 -4.87
N TYR A 252 -1.84 29.45 -4.34
CA TYR A 252 -2.44 28.52 -3.41
C TYR A 252 -1.84 28.76 -2.02
N SER A 253 -2.71 29.08 -1.06
CA SER A 253 -2.35 29.33 0.33
C SER A 253 -1.69 28.09 0.95
N THR A 254 -0.44 28.22 1.36
CA THR A 254 0.17 27.30 2.32
C THR A 254 -0.36 27.64 3.71
N GLY A 255 -1.63 27.27 4.01
CA GLY A 255 -1.99 27.10 5.40
C GLY A 255 -1.10 26.00 5.97
N ARG A 256 -0.50 26.20 7.16
CA ARG A 256 -0.05 25.07 7.99
C ARG A 256 -1.21 24.08 7.95
N ASP A 257 -0.94 22.84 7.55
CA ASP A 257 -1.99 21.83 7.46
C ASP A 257 -2.65 21.69 8.83
N LYS A 258 -3.78 22.36 8.98
CA LYS A 258 -4.62 22.23 10.16
C LYS A 258 -4.98 20.76 10.23
N LYS A 259 -4.71 20.11 11.36
CA LYS A 259 -5.11 18.70 11.55
C LYS A 259 -6.56 18.55 11.10
N LYS A 260 -6.79 17.72 10.08
CA LYS A 260 -8.14 17.47 9.57
C LYS A 260 -8.97 16.76 10.63
N LYS A 261 -10.21 17.17 10.80
CA LYS A 261 -11.21 16.45 11.58
C LYS A 261 -12.10 15.65 10.67
N ILE A 262 -12.15 14.33 10.86
CA ILE A 262 -12.92 13.43 10.01
C ILE A 262 -13.98 12.71 10.86
N GLY A 263 -15.24 12.79 10.42
CA GLY A 263 -16.35 12.03 10.98
C GLY A 263 -16.54 10.73 10.21
N ILE A 264 -16.70 9.61 10.91
CA ILE A 264 -16.94 8.31 10.27
C ILE A 264 -18.21 7.68 10.82
N ILE A 265 -19.12 7.27 9.95
CA ILE A 265 -20.38 6.62 10.30
C ILE A 265 -20.26 5.11 10.16
N GLY A 266 -20.48 4.39 11.27
CA GLY A 266 -20.27 2.94 11.39
C GLY A 266 -18.92 2.62 12.02
N SER A 267 -18.83 1.43 12.65
CA SER A 267 -17.63 0.92 13.32
C SER A 267 -17.21 -0.47 12.84
N GLY A 268 -17.68 -0.89 11.68
CA GLY A 268 -17.23 -2.12 11.03
C GLY A 268 -15.79 -2.02 10.50
N ILE A 269 -15.25 -3.11 9.95
CA ILE A 269 -13.87 -3.19 9.50
C ILE A 269 -13.50 -2.10 8.47
N ALA A 270 -14.42 -1.72 7.60
CA ALA A 270 -14.20 -0.64 6.63
C ALA A 270 -14.03 0.73 7.31
N ALA A 271 -14.88 1.04 8.29
CA ALA A 271 -14.79 2.27 9.08
C ALA A 271 -13.51 2.31 9.90
N CYS A 272 -13.18 1.21 10.61
CA CYS A 272 -11.98 1.10 11.45
C CYS A 272 -10.70 1.21 10.62
N SER A 273 -10.67 0.60 9.42
CA SER A 273 -9.53 0.70 8.51
C SER A 273 -9.33 2.13 7.98
N ALA A 274 -10.42 2.82 7.64
CA ALA A 274 -10.38 4.22 7.22
C ALA A 274 -9.92 5.14 8.37
N ALA A 275 -10.45 4.91 9.58
CA ALA A 275 -10.05 5.63 10.78
C ALA A 275 -8.56 5.46 11.08
N TYR A 276 -8.08 4.21 11.06
CA TYR A 276 -6.68 3.88 11.27
C TYR A 276 -5.78 4.61 10.27
N ALA A 277 -6.08 4.48 8.97
CA ALA A 277 -5.30 5.12 7.92
C ALA A 277 -5.27 6.64 8.05
N ALA A 278 -6.41 7.27 8.36
CA ALA A 278 -6.51 8.72 8.53
C ALA A 278 -5.78 9.21 9.81
N ALA A 279 -5.90 8.49 10.91
CA ALA A 279 -5.21 8.81 12.16
C ALA A 279 -3.69 8.70 12.04
N GLN A 280 -3.19 7.67 11.31
CA GLN A 280 -1.78 7.55 10.96
C GLN A 280 -1.27 8.74 10.11
N ASN A 281 -2.15 9.44 9.41
CA ASN A 281 -1.87 10.68 8.67
C ASN A 281 -2.05 11.95 9.53
N GLY A 282 -2.25 11.80 10.84
CA GLY A 282 -2.36 12.90 11.78
C GLY A 282 -3.74 13.54 11.87
N ALA A 283 -4.77 12.98 11.22
CA ALA A 283 -6.14 13.46 11.36
C ALA A 283 -6.73 13.14 12.75
N GLU A 284 -7.63 13.98 13.21
CA GLU A 284 -8.49 13.71 14.38
C GLU A 284 -9.78 13.03 13.90
N ILE A 285 -10.08 11.86 14.44
CA ILE A 285 -11.18 11.01 13.98
C ILE A 285 -12.24 10.90 15.07
N GLU A 286 -13.50 11.04 14.70
CA GLU A 286 -14.62 10.62 15.52
C GLU A 286 -15.49 9.63 14.75
N ILE A 287 -15.57 8.39 15.28
CA ILE A 287 -16.40 7.32 14.75
C ILE A 287 -17.73 7.36 15.49
N PHE A 288 -18.82 7.24 14.76
CA PHE A 288 -20.20 7.16 15.30
C PHE A 288 -20.80 5.81 14.97
N GLU A 289 -21.16 5.07 16.01
CA GLU A 289 -21.77 3.75 15.90
C GLU A 289 -23.19 3.78 16.47
N SER A 290 -24.11 3.12 15.79
CA SER A 290 -25.51 3.02 16.24
C SER A 290 -25.68 2.04 17.40
N ALA A 291 -24.87 0.99 17.44
CA ALA A 291 -24.88 0.01 18.54
C ALA A 291 -24.13 0.54 19.77
N ASP A 292 -24.18 -0.23 20.85
CA ASP A 292 -23.48 0.01 22.11
C ASP A 292 -22.04 -0.54 22.12
N ASN A 293 -21.63 -1.21 21.05
CA ASN A 293 -20.32 -1.82 20.92
C ASN A 293 -19.74 -1.69 19.49
N ILE A 294 -18.42 -1.86 19.37
CA ILE A 294 -17.71 -1.81 18.09
C ILE A 294 -18.00 -3.04 17.23
N ALA A 295 -18.08 -2.84 15.92
CA ALA A 295 -18.21 -3.92 14.94
C ALA A 295 -19.48 -4.79 15.13
N ALA A 296 -20.59 -4.19 15.52
CA ALA A 296 -21.84 -4.91 15.84
C ALA A 296 -22.51 -5.56 14.62
N GLY A 297 -22.18 -5.14 13.40
CA GLY A 297 -22.71 -5.72 12.15
C GLY A 297 -21.93 -6.95 11.66
N ALA A 298 -21.74 -7.08 10.35
CA ALA A 298 -21.04 -8.21 9.73
C ALA A 298 -19.60 -8.42 10.25
N SER A 299 -18.94 -7.36 10.71
CA SER A 299 -17.62 -7.42 11.35
C SER A 299 -17.67 -7.95 12.79
N GLY A 300 -18.86 -8.22 13.34
CA GLY A 300 -19.08 -8.84 14.64
C GLY A 300 -18.99 -10.36 14.62
N ASN A 301 -18.82 -10.98 13.47
CA ASN A 301 -18.63 -12.42 13.40
C ASN A 301 -17.44 -12.85 14.26
N PRO A 302 -17.55 -13.96 15.02
CA PRO A 302 -16.47 -14.44 15.89
C PRO A 302 -15.18 -14.72 15.13
N VAL A 303 -15.30 -15.23 13.91
CA VAL A 303 -14.19 -15.61 13.05
C VAL A 303 -14.58 -15.44 11.58
N ALA A 304 -13.63 -15.15 10.70
CA ALA A 304 -13.86 -15.04 9.27
C ALA A 304 -12.67 -15.60 8.47
N ALA A 305 -12.96 -16.25 7.35
CA ALA A 305 -11.94 -16.65 6.39
C ALA A 305 -11.35 -15.41 5.69
N MET A 306 -10.03 -15.40 5.50
CA MET A 306 -9.33 -14.35 4.77
C MET A 306 -8.42 -14.97 3.73
N TYR A 307 -8.64 -14.61 2.48
CA TYR A 307 -7.83 -15.07 1.35
C TYR A 307 -7.93 -14.10 0.18
N PRO A 308 -6.89 -14.03 -0.67
CA PRO A 308 -6.96 -13.22 -1.88
C PRO A 308 -7.92 -13.84 -2.89
N ARG A 309 -8.87 -13.03 -3.38
CA ARG A 309 -9.76 -13.45 -4.47
C ARG A 309 -9.09 -13.15 -5.81
N PHE A 310 -8.55 -14.18 -6.39
CA PHE A 310 -7.93 -14.11 -7.71
C PHE A 310 -8.93 -14.46 -8.82
N SER A 311 -8.66 -13.94 -10.00
CA SER A 311 -9.30 -14.33 -11.24
C SER A 311 -8.27 -14.29 -12.35
N VAL A 312 -8.31 -15.24 -13.25
CA VAL A 312 -7.49 -15.23 -14.48
C VAL A 312 -7.91 -14.11 -15.44
N ASN A 313 -9.10 -13.57 -15.25
CA ASN A 313 -9.56 -12.43 -16.02
C ASN A 313 -9.02 -11.14 -15.40
N ASN A 314 -8.23 -10.40 -16.17
CA ASN A 314 -7.78 -9.06 -15.83
C ASN A 314 -8.95 -8.10 -15.71
N SER A 315 -9.58 -8.05 -14.55
CA SER A 315 -10.66 -7.10 -14.26
C SER A 315 -10.24 -6.13 -13.15
N PRO A 316 -10.76 -4.89 -13.18
CA PRO A 316 -10.53 -3.94 -12.09
C PRO A 316 -10.91 -4.50 -10.72
N TYR A 317 -11.93 -5.36 -10.68
CA TYR A 317 -12.38 -6.02 -9.46
C TYR A 317 -11.36 -7.02 -8.93
N SER A 318 -10.79 -7.89 -9.78
CA SER A 318 -9.75 -8.85 -9.37
C SER A 318 -8.51 -8.14 -8.87
N PHE A 319 -8.09 -7.10 -9.59
CA PHE A 319 -6.97 -6.25 -9.21
C PHE A 319 -7.19 -5.61 -7.84
N LEU A 320 -8.33 -4.94 -7.63
CA LEU A 320 -8.66 -4.28 -6.36
C LEU A 320 -8.70 -5.27 -5.19
N ASN A 321 -9.26 -6.48 -5.38
CA ASN A 321 -9.32 -7.49 -4.34
C ASN A 321 -7.93 -8.02 -3.96
N ALA A 322 -7.09 -8.33 -4.95
CA ALA A 322 -5.72 -8.79 -4.69
C ALA A 322 -4.91 -7.71 -3.96
N GLN A 323 -4.96 -6.46 -4.43
CA GLN A 323 -4.32 -5.30 -3.79
C GLN A 323 -4.79 -5.12 -2.36
N GLY A 324 -6.11 -5.10 -2.15
CA GLY A 324 -6.71 -4.93 -0.83
C GLY A 324 -6.30 -6.04 0.13
N TYR A 325 -6.27 -7.29 -0.34
CA TYR A 325 -5.84 -8.43 0.47
C TYR A 325 -4.39 -8.26 0.95
N PHE A 326 -3.44 -8.05 0.04
CA PHE A 326 -2.02 -7.98 0.40
C PHE A 326 -1.69 -6.75 1.23
N PHE A 327 -2.41 -5.66 1.02
CA PHE A 327 -2.30 -4.49 1.89
C PHE A 327 -2.83 -4.78 3.30
N ALA A 328 -4.02 -5.37 3.41
CA ALA A 328 -4.65 -5.70 4.69
C ALA A 328 -3.85 -6.76 5.47
N GLU A 329 -3.36 -7.80 4.79
CA GLU A 329 -2.52 -8.84 5.40
C GLU A 329 -1.30 -8.25 6.13
N LYS A 330 -0.59 -7.32 5.47
CA LYS A 330 0.57 -6.64 6.05
C LYS A 330 0.22 -5.80 7.27
N ILE A 331 -0.92 -5.10 7.23
CA ILE A 331 -1.39 -4.28 8.35
C ILE A 331 -1.82 -5.18 9.53
N TYR A 332 -2.62 -6.21 9.27
CA TYR A 332 -3.14 -7.07 10.31
C TYR A 332 -2.05 -7.88 11.01
N ALA A 333 -1.03 -8.32 10.27
CA ALA A 333 0.15 -8.99 10.84
C ALA A 333 0.95 -8.09 11.81
N GLN A 334 0.88 -6.77 11.66
CA GLN A 334 1.59 -5.82 12.51
C GLN A 334 0.77 -5.39 13.76
N LEU A 335 -0.55 -5.40 13.64
CA LEU A 335 -1.43 -4.88 14.69
C LEU A 335 -1.59 -5.88 15.85
N THR A 336 -1.83 -7.16 15.54
CA THR A 336 -2.24 -8.13 16.54
C THR A 336 -2.09 -9.57 16.03
N ASN A 337 -2.20 -10.54 16.94
CA ASN A 337 -2.34 -11.96 16.61
C ASN A 337 -3.73 -12.36 16.10
N ALA A 338 -4.59 -11.42 15.75
CA ALA A 338 -5.95 -11.67 15.30
C ALA A 338 -6.04 -12.24 13.88
N PHE A 339 -4.99 -12.18 13.08
CA PHE A 339 -4.90 -12.87 11.80
C PHE A 339 -4.00 -14.11 11.91
N LYS A 340 -4.57 -15.27 11.63
CA LYS A 340 -3.90 -16.57 11.63
C LYS A 340 -3.63 -17.00 10.17
N LYS A 341 -2.39 -16.85 9.75
CA LYS A 341 -1.94 -17.20 8.40
C LYS A 341 -1.63 -18.69 8.31
N THR A 342 -2.67 -19.51 8.25
CA THR A 342 -2.60 -20.99 8.23
C THR A 342 -2.58 -21.56 6.82
N GLY A 343 -2.80 -20.75 5.79
CA GLY A 343 -3.30 -21.18 4.50
C GLY A 343 -4.81 -21.30 4.52
N LEU A 344 -5.42 -21.47 3.35
CA LEU A 344 -6.83 -21.77 3.16
C LEU A 344 -6.98 -22.77 2.03
N LEU A 345 -7.70 -23.86 2.26
CA LEU A 345 -7.90 -24.92 1.31
C LEU A 345 -9.21 -24.73 0.55
N PHE A 346 -9.14 -24.73 -0.77
CA PHE A 346 -10.32 -24.91 -1.62
C PHE A 346 -10.48 -26.37 -2.00
N SER A 347 -11.70 -26.87 -1.83
CA SER A 347 -12.15 -28.15 -2.37
C SER A 347 -13.29 -27.87 -3.34
N HIS A 348 -13.27 -28.42 -4.54
CA HIS A 348 -14.34 -28.17 -5.50
C HIS A 348 -15.62 -28.91 -5.10
N SER A 349 -16.76 -28.25 -5.30
CA SER A 349 -18.09 -28.82 -5.12
C SER A 349 -18.91 -28.80 -6.43
N ASN A 350 -18.38 -28.16 -7.48
CA ASN A 350 -19.03 -28.05 -8.79
C ASN A 350 -17.99 -27.77 -9.90
N ASP A 351 -18.38 -27.91 -11.15
CA ASP A 351 -17.53 -27.76 -12.33
C ASP A 351 -16.89 -26.37 -12.43
N TYR A 352 -17.59 -25.33 -11.99
CA TYR A 352 -17.04 -23.97 -12.00
C TYR A 352 -15.83 -23.83 -11.05
N GLN A 353 -15.91 -24.43 -9.86
CA GLN A 353 -14.81 -24.42 -8.92
C GLN A 353 -13.65 -25.30 -9.40
N GLU A 354 -13.94 -26.42 -10.05
CA GLU A 354 -12.90 -27.27 -10.67
C GLU A 354 -12.15 -26.50 -11.75
N GLN A 355 -12.85 -25.82 -12.64
CA GLN A 355 -12.24 -24.98 -13.67
C GLN A 355 -11.40 -23.84 -13.04
N TRP A 356 -11.93 -23.17 -12.02
CA TRP A 356 -11.20 -22.11 -11.33
C TRP A 356 -9.91 -22.62 -10.68
N ILE A 357 -9.91 -23.82 -10.06
CA ILE A 357 -8.71 -24.44 -9.51
C ILE A 357 -7.69 -24.71 -10.62
N ALA A 358 -8.12 -25.24 -11.76
CA ALA A 358 -7.26 -25.48 -12.91
C ALA A 358 -6.66 -24.16 -13.46
N ASP A 359 -7.46 -23.11 -13.52
CA ASP A 359 -7.01 -21.80 -13.97
C ASP A 359 -5.94 -21.21 -13.02
N MET A 360 -6.11 -21.37 -11.69
CA MET A 360 -5.12 -20.93 -10.70
C MET A 360 -3.80 -21.71 -10.80
N GLN A 361 -3.86 -22.99 -11.15
CA GLN A 361 -2.66 -23.81 -11.41
C GLN A 361 -1.83 -23.26 -12.56
N ASN A 362 -2.50 -22.84 -13.64
CA ASN A 362 -1.85 -22.30 -14.83
C ASN A 362 -1.14 -20.96 -14.61
N LEU A 363 -1.37 -20.30 -13.47
CA LEU A 363 -0.67 -19.06 -13.11
C LEU A 363 0.79 -19.29 -12.70
N ASN A 364 1.23 -20.53 -12.48
CA ASN A 364 2.59 -20.91 -12.05
C ASN A 364 3.10 -20.12 -10.82
N ARG A 365 2.21 -19.88 -9.86
CA ARG A 365 2.50 -19.12 -8.63
C ARG A 365 2.54 -20.04 -7.42
N GLU A 366 3.58 -20.88 -7.38
CA GLU A 366 3.82 -21.83 -6.28
C GLU A 366 4.05 -21.16 -4.92
N ASP A 367 4.42 -19.89 -4.89
CA ASP A 367 4.53 -19.08 -3.68
C ASP A 367 3.18 -18.73 -3.05
N ILE A 368 2.10 -18.76 -3.84
CA ILE A 368 0.73 -18.48 -3.42
C ILE A 368 -0.11 -19.73 -3.37
N PHE A 369 0.01 -20.61 -4.38
CA PHE A 369 -0.86 -21.75 -4.59
C PHE A 369 -0.08 -23.06 -4.52
N GLU A 370 -0.70 -24.07 -3.95
CA GLU A 370 -0.25 -25.45 -4.01
C GLU A 370 -1.45 -26.32 -4.35
N THR A 371 -1.31 -27.11 -5.42
CA THR A 371 -2.33 -28.10 -5.76
C THR A 371 -2.18 -29.35 -4.94
N ILE A 372 -3.31 -29.88 -4.49
CA ILE A 372 -3.38 -31.11 -3.71
C ILE A 372 -4.17 -32.14 -4.52
N ASP A 373 -3.56 -33.26 -4.84
CA ASP A 373 -4.21 -34.32 -5.59
C ASP A 373 -5.31 -35.04 -4.76
N LYS A 374 -6.18 -35.78 -5.46
CA LYS A 374 -7.31 -36.49 -4.84
C LYS A 374 -6.88 -37.45 -3.70
N LYS A 375 -5.74 -38.13 -3.87
CA LYS A 375 -5.24 -39.09 -2.89
C LYS A 375 -4.82 -38.38 -1.60
N LYS A 376 -4.07 -37.31 -1.73
CA LYS A 376 -3.61 -36.46 -0.61
C LYS A 376 -4.80 -35.75 0.06
N MET A 377 -5.77 -35.26 -0.72
CA MET A 377 -7.01 -34.66 -0.20
C MET A 377 -7.82 -35.65 0.62
N LYS A 378 -8.00 -36.89 0.11
CA LYS A 378 -8.71 -37.94 0.86
C LYS A 378 -7.97 -38.30 2.14
N GLN A 379 -6.64 -38.42 2.08
CA GLN A 379 -5.83 -38.78 3.24
C GLN A 379 -5.85 -37.71 4.34
N LEU A 380 -5.73 -36.43 3.97
CA LEU A 380 -5.59 -35.34 4.93
C LEU A 380 -6.94 -34.81 5.43
N TYR A 381 -7.94 -34.74 4.57
CA TYR A 381 -9.19 -34.02 4.84
C TYR A 381 -10.46 -34.84 4.55
N GLY A 382 -10.34 -36.08 4.09
CA GLY A 382 -11.48 -36.94 3.79
C GLY A 382 -12.23 -36.64 2.48
N PHE A 383 -11.80 -35.65 1.68
CA PHE A 383 -12.45 -35.28 0.42
C PHE A 383 -11.92 -36.05 -0.78
N GLU A 384 -12.81 -36.58 -1.62
CA GLU A 384 -12.46 -37.27 -2.88
C GLU A 384 -12.39 -36.28 -4.05
N SER A 385 -11.73 -35.17 -3.88
CA SER A 385 -11.62 -34.11 -4.87
C SER A 385 -10.19 -33.59 -4.99
N HIS A 386 -9.88 -32.86 -6.05
CA HIS A 386 -8.68 -32.05 -6.10
C HIS A 386 -8.85 -30.84 -5.16
N GLY A 387 -7.76 -30.37 -4.59
CA GLY A 387 -7.72 -29.18 -3.75
C GLY A 387 -6.72 -28.14 -4.26
N LEU A 388 -6.95 -26.89 -3.86
CA LEU A 388 -6.02 -25.80 -4.03
C LEU A 388 -5.76 -25.15 -2.66
N LEU A 389 -4.54 -25.29 -2.17
CA LEU A 389 -4.11 -24.58 -0.97
C LEU A 389 -3.63 -23.19 -1.35
N VAL A 390 -4.32 -22.17 -0.83
CA VAL A 390 -3.88 -20.78 -0.89
C VAL A 390 -2.97 -20.50 0.31
N LYS A 391 -1.67 -20.62 0.14
CA LYS A 391 -0.65 -20.55 1.21
C LYS A 391 -0.69 -19.25 2.01
N LYS A 392 -1.06 -18.16 1.35
CA LYS A 392 -1.19 -16.85 2.00
C LYS A 392 -2.56 -16.60 2.62
N GLY A 393 -3.50 -17.54 2.50
CA GLY A 393 -4.80 -17.49 3.15
C GLY A 393 -4.74 -17.76 4.66
N GLY A 394 -5.91 -17.74 5.30
CA GLY A 394 -6.08 -18.03 6.71
C GLY A 394 -7.42 -17.58 7.24
N TYR A 395 -7.47 -17.32 8.54
CA TYR A 395 -8.66 -16.82 9.22
C TYR A 395 -8.30 -15.69 10.20
N LEU A 396 -9.28 -14.87 10.51
CA LEU A 396 -9.08 -13.72 11.40
C LEU A 396 -10.27 -13.52 12.34
N PHE A 397 -10.04 -12.74 13.39
CA PHE A 397 -11.02 -12.30 14.36
C PHE A 397 -11.41 -10.85 14.06
N PRO A 398 -12.49 -10.59 13.30
CA PRO A 398 -12.78 -9.26 12.77
C PRO A 398 -12.97 -8.20 13.86
N GLN A 399 -13.65 -8.55 14.95
CA GLN A 399 -13.84 -7.64 16.09
C GLN A 399 -12.51 -7.21 16.73
N LEU A 400 -11.59 -8.17 16.89
CA LEU A 400 -10.27 -7.87 17.47
C LEU A 400 -9.48 -6.94 16.55
N ILE A 401 -9.51 -7.19 15.24
CA ILE A 401 -8.90 -6.28 14.25
C ILE A 401 -9.48 -4.87 14.36
N CYS A 402 -10.81 -4.74 14.44
CA CYS A 402 -11.46 -3.44 14.59
C CYS A 402 -11.00 -2.71 15.87
N ARG A 403 -10.97 -3.41 16.99
CA ARG A 403 -10.52 -2.83 18.29
C ARG A 403 -9.08 -2.34 18.23
N GLU A 404 -8.19 -3.15 17.69
CA GLU A 404 -6.77 -2.78 17.55
C GLU A 404 -6.57 -1.58 16.63
N MET A 405 -7.27 -1.52 15.50
CA MET A 405 -7.18 -0.40 14.57
C MET A 405 -7.62 0.93 15.18
N VAL A 406 -8.60 0.92 16.08
CA VAL A 406 -9.10 2.15 16.68
C VAL A 406 -8.40 2.50 18.00
N ASN A 407 -7.51 1.65 18.49
CA ASN A 407 -6.68 1.93 19.65
C ASN A 407 -5.56 2.94 19.30
N HIS A 408 -5.97 4.18 19.07
CA HIS A 408 -5.09 5.26 18.64
C HIS A 408 -5.51 6.59 19.30
N PRO A 409 -4.57 7.42 19.79
CA PRO A 409 -4.89 8.65 20.53
C PRO A 409 -5.73 9.68 19.74
N ASN A 410 -5.68 9.63 18.41
CA ASN A 410 -6.44 10.52 17.55
C ASN A 410 -7.81 9.96 17.14
N ILE A 411 -8.22 8.80 17.66
CA ILE A 411 -9.50 8.18 17.34
C ILE A 411 -10.38 8.14 18.58
N LYS A 412 -11.58 8.70 18.44
CA LYS A 412 -12.65 8.62 19.43
C LYS A 412 -13.83 7.86 18.84
N ILE A 413 -14.50 7.04 19.66
CA ILE A 413 -15.75 6.37 19.27
C ILE A 413 -16.90 6.88 20.13
N SER A 414 -18.01 7.20 19.49
CA SER A 414 -19.27 7.59 20.10
C SER A 414 -20.34 6.57 19.73
N TYR A 415 -20.83 5.83 20.73
CA TYR A 415 -21.85 4.79 20.58
C TYR A 415 -23.25 5.35 20.68
N ASN A 416 -24.27 4.56 20.31
CA ASN A 416 -25.69 4.93 20.34
C ASN A 416 -26.01 6.16 19.51
N HIS A 417 -25.35 6.32 18.37
CA HIS A 417 -25.54 7.42 17.42
C HIS A 417 -26.16 6.91 16.12
N PHE A 418 -27.48 7.04 16.02
CA PHE A 418 -28.25 6.64 14.84
C PHE A 418 -28.19 7.73 13.78
N PHE A 419 -27.40 7.50 12.71
CA PHE A 419 -27.20 8.46 11.65
C PHE A 419 -28.52 8.79 10.93
N GLU A 420 -28.83 10.09 10.83
CA GLU A 420 -30.02 10.57 10.14
C GLU A 420 -29.66 11.15 8.77
N LYS A 421 -28.81 12.19 8.77
CA LYS A 421 -28.44 12.91 7.55
C LYS A 421 -27.13 13.66 7.70
N TRP A 422 -26.62 14.09 6.57
CA TRP A 422 -25.51 15.03 6.49
C TRP A 422 -25.91 16.24 5.63
N PHE A 423 -25.25 17.36 5.87
CA PHE A 423 -25.37 18.56 5.04
C PHE A 423 -24.04 19.32 5.05
N LYS A 424 -23.81 20.10 4.02
CA LYS A 424 -22.58 20.89 3.86
C LYS A 424 -22.91 22.38 3.97
N ASP A 425 -22.16 23.08 4.78
CA ASP A 425 -22.10 24.55 4.74
C ASP A 425 -20.84 25.01 3.97
N LYS A 426 -20.51 26.30 4.05
CA LYS A 426 -19.38 26.88 3.30
C LYS A 426 -18.02 26.29 3.67
N SER A 427 -17.86 25.70 4.86
CA SER A 427 -16.55 25.29 5.39
C SER A 427 -16.50 23.88 5.95
N LYS A 428 -17.65 23.28 6.30
CA LYS A 428 -17.73 22.00 7.02
C LYS A 428 -18.83 21.11 6.47
N ILE A 429 -18.65 19.81 6.68
CA ILE A 429 -19.69 18.80 6.51
C ILE A 429 -20.23 18.50 7.91
N HIS A 430 -21.54 18.66 8.08
CA HIS A 430 -22.22 18.42 9.33
C HIS A 430 -22.96 17.09 9.31
N ILE A 431 -22.90 16.38 10.43
CA ILE A 431 -23.63 15.13 10.66
C ILE A 431 -24.68 15.41 11.72
N GLN A 432 -25.89 14.87 11.52
CA GLN A 432 -26.99 14.88 12.46
C GLN A 432 -27.44 13.45 12.74
N PHE A 433 -27.77 13.20 14.00
CA PHE A 433 -28.26 11.90 14.49
C PHE A 433 -29.71 12.01 14.94
N LEU A 434 -30.45 10.90 14.82
CA LEU A 434 -31.84 10.81 15.29
C LEU A 434 -31.92 11.17 16.77
N ASN A 435 -32.94 11.93 17.11
CA ASN A 435 -33.23 12.35 18.50
C ASN A 435 -32.09 13.14 19.17
N GLN A 436 -31.24 13.82 18.40
CA GLN A 436 -30.18 14.67 18.91
C GLN A 436 -30.20 16.02 18.20
N ASP A 437 -30.30 17.11 18.97
CA ASP A 437 -30.22 18.47 18.42
C ASP A 437 -28.79 18.87 18.03
N LYS A 438 -27.81 18.18 18.56
CA LYS A 438 -26.40 18.49 18.33
C LYS A 438 -25.97 18.13 16.90
N LYS A 439 -25.34 19.10 16.25
CA LYS A 439 -24.70 18.95 14.94
C LYS A 439 -23.19 18.84 15.11
N TYR A 440 -22.60 17.88 14.44
CA TYR A 440 -21.16 17.61 14.49
C TYR A 440 -20.51 18.05 13.17
N GLY A 441 -19.55 18.95 13.22
CA GLY A 441 -18.91 19.53 12.04
C GLY A 441 -17.49 18.99 11.77
N PHE A 442 -17.24 18.51 10.55
CA PHE A 442 -16.00 17.89 10.11
C PHE A 442 -15.48 18.50 8.81
N ASP A 443 -14.18 18.31 8.54
CA ASP A 443 -13.58 18.66 7.25
C ASP A 443 -13.96 17.67 6.16
N ASP A 444 -13.98 16.38 6.52
CA ASP A 444 -14.41 15.28 5.66
C ASP A 444 -15.31 14.32 6.45
N VAL A 445 -16.19 13.60 5.75
CA VAL A 445 -17.07 12.58 6.31
C VAL A 445 -16.98 11.31 5.49
N ILE A 446 -16.85 10.16 6.18
CA ILE A 446 -16.85 8.83 5.57
C ILE A 446 -18.09 8.09 6.06
N ILE A 447 -18.90 7.59 5.14
CA ILE A 447 -20.07 6.79 5.45
C ILE A 447 -19.72 5.31 5.19
N ALA A 448 -19.64 4.51 6.25
CA ALA A 448 -19.27 3.10 6.23
C ALA A 448 -20.21 2.25 7.11
N ASN A 449 -21.50 2.56 7.04
CA ASN A 449 -22.57 2.00 7.88
C ASN A 449 -23.17 0.70 7.33
N GLY A 450 -22.40 -0.05 6.52
CA GLY A 450 -22.78 -1.37 6.01
C GLY A 450 -24.04 -1.34 5.14
N PRO A 451 -25.02 -2.24 5.36
CA PRO A 451 -26.22 -2.34 4.53
C PRO A 451 -27.04 -1.05 4.44
N SER A 452 -27.02 -0.24 5.49
CA SER A 452 -27.74 1.05 5.50
C SER A 452 -27.25 2.05 4.44
N LEU A 453 -26.10 1.76 3.79
CA LEU A 453 -25.59 2.58 2.69
C LEU A 453 -26.53 2.58 1.46
N GLU A 454 -27.38 1.57 1.32
CA GLU A 454 -28.40 1.46 0.25
C GLU A 454 -29.31 2.72 0.19
N GLN A 455 -29.54 3.36 1.34
CA GLN A 455 -30.36 4.58 1.41
C GLN A 455 -29.71 5.78 0.66
N TYR A 456 -28.40 5.72 0.41
CA TYR A 456 -27.63 6.82 -0.19
C TYR A 456 -27.07 6.47 -1.58
N LEU A 457 -26.92 5.17 -1.89
CA LEU A 457 -26.37 4.71 -3.15
C LEU A 457 -27.33 3.73 -3.82
N SER A 458 -27.93 4.16 -4.93
CA SER A 458 -28.77 3.29 -5.76
C SER A 458 -27.94 2.17 -6.41
N GLY A 459 -28.55 0.99 -6.55
CA GLY A 459 -27.94 -0.16 -7.24
C GLY A 459 -27.09 -1.07 -6.35
N LEU A 460 -26.99 -0.81 -5.06
CA LEU A 460 -26.41 -1.74 -4.11
C LEU A 460 -27.32 -2.97 -3.94
N LYS A 461 -26.71 -4.16 -3.89
CA LYS A 461 -27.42 -5.41 -3.57
C LYS A 461 -26.97 -5.87 -2.19
N ILE A 462 -27.92 -6.03 -1.27
CA ILE A 462 -27.67 -6.56 0.05
C ILE A 462 -27.76 -8.08 -0.03
N SER A 463 -26.75 -8.77 0.50
CA SER A 463 -26.77 -10.22 0.72
C SER A 463 -26.70 -10.50 2.21
N LYS A 464 -27.60 -11.29 2.74
CA LYS A 464 -27.56 -11.80 4.11
C LYS A 464 -26.79 -13.10 4.15
N GLY A 465 -25.96 -13.27 5.17
CA GLY A 465 -25.25 -14.52 5.43
C GLY A 465 -25.35 -14.88 6.91
N GLN A 466 -25.47 -16.18 7.18
CA GLN A 466 -25.46 -16.71 8.53
C GLN A 466 -24.23 -17.58 8.75
N LEU A 467 -23.63 -17.44 9.91
CA LEU A 467 -22.56 -18.27 10.43
C LEU A 467 -23.12 -19.13 11.57
N VAL A 468 -22.91 -20.43 11.50
CA VAL A 468 -23.41 -21.40 12.48
C VAL A 468 -22.24 -21.93 13.29
N GLY A 469 -22.36 -21.87 14.63
CA GLY A 469 -21.39 -22.45 15.54
C GLY A 469 -21.82 -23.85 15.97
N LEU A 470 -21.00 -24.85 15.73
CA LEU A 470 -21.21 -26.24 16.18
C LEU A 470 -20.39 -26.49 17.43
N LYS A 471 -21.10 -26.90 18.49
CA LYS A 471 -20.51 -27.44 19.71
C LYS A 471 -20.73 -28.95 19.71
N GLY A 472 -19.69 -29.74 19.97
CA GLY A 472 -19.87 -31.19 20.04
C GLY A 472 -18.59 -31.92 20.43
N ASP A 473 -18.77 -33.19 20.90
CA ASP A 473 -17.69 -34.05 21.37
C ASP A 473 -16.84 -34.66 20.25
N GLN A 474 -17.24 -34.48 18.98
CA GLN A 474 -16.47 -34.88 17.81
C GLN A 474 -15.91 -33.60 17.16
N PRO A 475 -14.71 -33.18 17.53
CA PRO A 475 -14.12 -32.02 16.91
C PRO A 475 -13.75 -32.34 15.47
N ILE A 476 -14.25 -31.57 14.53
CA ILE A 476 -13.58 -31.41 13.23
C ILE A 476 -12.31 -30.63 13.55
N ASP A 477 -11.21 -31.35 13.73
CA ASP A 477 -9.90 -30.74 14.04
C ASP A 477 -9.28 -30.28 12.73
N LEU A 478 -9.35 -28.99 12.48
CA LEU A 478 -8.82 -28.37 11.28
C LEU A 478 -7.76 -27.34 11.67
N ASP A 479 -6.58 -27.49 11.09
CA ASP A 479 -5.50 -26.50 11.24
C ASP A 479 -5.69 -25.26 10.38
N LEU A 480 -6.56 -25.33 9.36
CA LEU A 480 -6.79 -24.27 8.38
C LEU A 480 -8.25 -24.24 7.91
N PRO A 481 -8.74 -23.09 7.41
CA PRO A 481 -10.06 -22.99 6.80
C PRO A 481 -10.17 -23.83 5.53
N ILE A 482 -11.32 -24.47 5.37
CA ILE A 482 -11.70 -25.18 4.14
C ILE A 482 -12.88 -24.46 3.50
N ASN A 483 -12.76 -24.15 2.21
CA ASN A 483 -13.81 -23.54 1.41
C ASN A 483 -14.26 -24.51 0.30
N SER A 484 -15.56 -24.78 0.23
CA SER A 484 -16.20 -25.59 -0.80
C SER A 484 -17.55 -24.96 -1.19
N ALA A 485 -18.68 -25.58 -0.95
CA ALA A 485 -20.01 -24.97 -1.09
C ALA A 485 -20.29 -23.86 -0.03
N GLY A 486 -19.55 -23.87 1.03
CA GLY A 486 -19.42 -22.90 2.10
C GLY A 486 -18.03 -23.05 2.72
N TYR A 487 -17.78 -22.44 3.86
CA TYR A 487 -16.50 -22.61 4.54
C TYR A 487 -16.68 -23.23 5.94
N ILE A 488 -15.68 -24.01 6.33
CA ILE A 488 -15.51 -24.52 7.68
C ILE A 488 -14.24 -23.88 8.24
N LEU A 489 -14.32 -23.31 9.41
CA LEU A 489 -13.21 -22.64 10.06
C LEU A 489 -12.63 -23.49 11.18
N PRO A 490 -11.33 -23.35 11.51
CA PRO A 490 -10.73 -23.97 12.67
C PRO A 490 -11.51 -23.66 13.94
N LYS A 491 -11.41 -24.57 14.91
CA LYS A 491 -12.08 -24.46 16.20
C LYS A 491 -11.61 -23.22 16.96
N VAL A 492 -12.56 -22.43 17.42
CA VAL A 492 -12.32 -21.23 18.23
C VAL A 492 -13.25 -21.30 19.44
N ASP A 493 -12.70 -21.21 20.65
CA ASP A 493 -13.43 -21.30 21.91
C ASP A 493 -14.36 -22.53 21.98
N GLU A 494 -13.84 -23.71 21.60
CA GLU A 494 -14.55 -24.97 21.54
C GLU A 494 -15.73 -25.02 20.53
N ILE A 495 -15.79 -24.07 19.61
CA ILE A 495 -16.82 -23.97 18.59
C ILE A 495 -16.18 -24.06 17.19
N THR A 496 -16.68 -24.99 16.36
CA THR A 496 -16.38 -25.02 14.93
C THR A 496 -17.40 -24.17 14.18
N TRP A 497 -16.93 -23.16 13.43
CA TRP A 497 -17.80 -22.24 12.71
C TRP A 497 -17.95 -22.66 11.25
N ILE A 498 -19.21 -22.74 10.79
CA ILE A 498 -19.57 -23.13 9.42
C ILE A 498 -20.41 -22.02 8.80
N GLY A 499 -20.16 -21.67 7.57
CA GLY A 499 -20.92 -20.68 6.81
C GLY A 499 -20.31 -20.35 5.47
N SER A 500 -20.82 -19.33 4.82
CA SER A 500 -22.03 -18.58 5.11
C SER A 500 -23.16 -19.00 4.18
N THR A 501 -24.40 -18.89 4.65
CA THR A 501 -25.53 -18.87 3.72
C THR A 501 -25.49 -17.58 2.90
N HIS A 502 -26.07 -17.59 1.72
CA HIS A 502 -26.20 -16.41 0.87
C HIS A 502 -27.68 -16.26 0.48
N GLU A 503 -28.39 -15.45 1.24
CA GLU A 503 -29.76 -15.05 0.91
C GLU A 503 -29.71 -13.70 0.18
N ARG A 504 -30.33 -13.64 -1.00
CA ARG A 504 -30.46 -12.44 -1.85
C ARG A 504 -31.80 -11.78 -1.65
#